data_e9aa7cca3b6fc4c6a19c46d9c2579d28
#
_entry.id   e9aa7cca3b6fc4c6a19c46d9c2579d28
#
_cell.length_a   1.000
_cell.length_b   1.000
_cell.length_c   1.000
_cell.angle_alpha   90.00
_cell.angle_beta   90.00
_cell.angle_gamma   90.00
#
_symmetry.space_group_name_H-M   'P 1'
#
loop_
_entity.id
_entity.type
_entity.pdbx_description
1 polymer ?
#
loop_
_entity_poly.entity_id
_entity_poly.type
_entity_poly.pdbx_seq_one_letter_code
_entity_poly.pdbx_strand_id
1 'polypeptide(L)'
;DYDHADMKELNSKIYGNELAEKFDRYYKKSIEEDWFPDYSQNGWKMGIFAGNNGANWRASGSTWRKTAFEELETIVSLAPDMGVTSLFSDYVLPIAHHYERNDLMLQSRVPYLQVLTEAVSPLGEAVDDWEANRRLAEAISRRAKERGIKPIQDAVDGRTIRRDYTKTLDLYTMDGRVNDSKDVAQFIINASHGIPKISFEELSQKGIVKVEGVDNTMWDKDESPY
;
A
#
# COMPACT_ATOMS: atom_id res chain seq x y z
N ASP A 1 9.49 10.76 11.13
CA ASP A 1 9.84 12.17 11.07
C ASP A 1 11.09 12.34 10.24
N TYR A 2 10.92 12.86 9.05
CA TYR A 2 12.00 13.51 8.37
C TYR A 2 12.03 14.94 8.94
N ASP A 3 12.76 15.15 10.02
CA ASP A 3 13.17 16.50 10.31
C ASP A 3 14.09 16.94 9.18
N HIS A 4 13.56 17.80 8.32
CA HIS A 4 14.22 18.26 7.13
C HIS A 4 15.55 18.95 7.43
N ALA A 5 15.67 19.58 8.59
CA ALA A 5 16.90 20.22 9.06
C ALA A 5 17.99 19.17 9.32
N ASP A 6 17.65 18.07 9.98
CA ASP A 6 18.59 16.99 10.27
C ASP A 6 19.04 16.27 9.00
N MET A 7 18.14 16.09 8.03
CA MET A 7 18.51 15.49 6.74
C MET A 7 19.44 16.37 5.92
N LYS A 8 19.26 17.70 5.94
CA LYS A 8 20.19 18.61 5.27
C LYS A 8 21.58 18.54 5.90
N GLU A 9 21.67 18.54 7.23
CA GLU A 9 22.93 18.41 7.94
C GLU A 9 23.62 17.07 7.68
N LEU A 10 22.86 15.98 7.70
CA LEU A 10 23.35 14.64 7.39
C LEU A 10 23.86 14.55 5.95
N ASN A 11 23.09 15.04 4.99
CA ASN A 11 23.49 15.08 3.58
C ASN A 11 24.74 15.93 3.37
N SER A 12 24.86 17.04 4.08
CA SER A 12 26.06 17.89 4.04
C SER A 12 27.31 17.17 4.53
N LYS A 13 27.20 16.39 5.61
CA LYS A 13 28.29 15.57 6.14
C LYS A 13 28.72 14.44 5.21
N ILE A 14 27.76 13.83 4.51
CA ILE A 14 28.01 12.65 3.65
C ILE A 14 28.44 13.07 2.24
N TYR A 15 27.77 14.05 1.63
CA TYR A 15 27.88 14.39 0.21
C TYR A 15 28.45 15.77 -0.06
N GLY A 16 28.70 16.57 0.99
CA GLY A 16 29.15 17.96 0.90
C GLY A 16 27.99 18.96 0.74
N ASN A 17 28.31 20.23 1.02
CA ASN A 17 27.31 21.30 1.14
C ASN A 17 26.56 21.55 -0.18
N GLU A 18 27.27 21.57 -1.31
CA GLU A 18 26.66 21.87 -2.61
C GLU A 18 25.55 20.88 -2.97
N LEU A 19 25.80 19.58 -2.78
CA LEU A 19 24.82 18.54 -3.09
C LEU A 19 23.68 18.53 -2.05
N ALA A 20 23.98 18.78 -0.78
CA ALA A 20 22.97 18.90 0.26
C ALA A 20 22.00 20.07 -0.01
N GLU A 21 22.50 21.23 -0.46
CA GLU A 21 21.66 22.37 -0.84
C GLU A 21 20.82 22.08 -2.08
N LYS A 22 21.34 21.31 -3.01
CA LYS A 22 20.60 20.88 -4.20
C LYS A 22 19.45 19.95 -3.83
N PHE A 23 19.66 18.96 -2.94
CA PHE A 23 18.62 18.09 -2.42
C PHE A 23 17.56 18.88 -1.64
N ASP A 24 17.97 19.79 -0.74
CA ASP A 24 17.09 20.66 0.02
C ASP A 24 16.15 21.47 -0.88
N ARG A 25 16.70 22.07 -1.93
CA ARG A 25 15.93 22.82 -2.93
C ARG A 25 14.91 21.94 -3.67
N TYR A 26 15.30 20.72 -4.08
CA TYR A 26 14.38 19.82 -4.76
C TYR A 26 13.29 19.28 -3.82
N TYR A 27 13.64 19.02 -2.57
CA TYR A 27 12.66 18.62 -1.57
C TYR A 27 11.61 19.72 -1.34
N LYS A 28 12.04 20.97 -1.13
CA LYS A 28 11.13 22.11 -0.99
C LYS A 28 10.24 22.28 -2.23
N LYS A 29 10.84 22.18 -3.40
CA LYS A 29 10.09 22.25 -4.66
C LYS A 29 9.07 21.14 -4.79
N SER A 30 9.37 19.91 -4.33
CA SER A 30 8.45 18.79 -4.38
C SER A 30 7.23 18.97 -3.46
N ILE A 31 7.39 19.69 -2.35
CA ILE A 31 6.29 20.09 -1.47
C ILE A 31 5.47 21.22 -2.13
N GLU A 32 6.13 22.24 -2.69
CA GLU A 32 5.48 23.35 -3.38
C GLU A 32 4.65 22.89 -4.60
N GLU A 33 5.08 21.82 -5.27
CA GLU A 33 4.41 21.21 -6.42
C GLU A 33 3.46 20.07 -6.07
N ASP A 34 3.15 19.85 -4.76
CA ASP A 34 2.29 18.78 -4.23
C ASP A 34 2.73 17.35 -4.58
N TRP A 35 4.02 17.14 -4.87
CA TRP A 35 4.56 15.79 -5.10
C TRP A 35 4.78 15.04 -3.79
N PHE A 36 5.04 15.79 -2.71
CA PHE A 36 5.18 15.30 -1.36
C PHE A 36 4.25 16.08 -0.44
N PRO A 37 3.48 15.41 0.42
CA PRO A 37 2.63 16.11 1.37
C PRO A 37 3.47 16.88 2.38
N ASP A 38 3.04 18.09 2.72
CA ASP A 38 3.64 18.87 3.80
C ASP A 38 3.14 18.36 5.16
N TYR A 39 3.98 17.58 5.83
CA TYR A 39 3.68 17.02 7.16
C TYR A 39 3.86 18.03 8.30
N SER A 40 4.45 19.21 8.06
CA SER A 40 4.73 20.20 9.10
C SER A 40 3.46 20.86 9.64
N GLN A 41 2.37 20.87 8.86
CA GLN A 41 1.15 21.59 9.21
C GLN A 41 0.09 20.72 9.89
N ASN A 42 0.01 19.43 9.56
CA ASN A 42 -1.09 18.57 10.01
C ASN A 42 -0.62 17.14 10.28
N GLY A 43 0.31 16.91 11.15
CA GLY A 43 0.89 15.58 11.47
C GLY A 43 -0.04 14.39 11.24
N TRP A 44 0.47 13.23 11.13
CA TRP A 44 -0.31 12.02 10.89
C TRP A 44 -1.18 11.72 12.09
N LYS A 45 -2.47 11.49 11.88
CA LYS A 45 -3.43 11.16 12.93
C LYS A 45 -3.62 9.66 13.10
N MET A 46 -3.55 8.92 12.00
CA MET A 46 -3.77 7.49 11.98
C MET A 46 -2.74 6.80 11.10
N GLY A 47 -2.20 5.69 11.60
CA GLY A 47 -1.37 4.76 10.84
C GLY A 47 -2.08 3.44 10.63
N ILE A 48 -2.18 2.98 9.37
CA ILE A 48 -2.69 1.65 9.04
C ILE A 48 -1.52 0.85 8.45
N PHE A 49 -1.14 -0.24 9.11
CA PHE A 49 -0.02 -1.08 8.74
C PHE A 49 -0.54 -2.42 8.22
N ALA A 50 -0.53 -2.60 6.91
CA ALA A 50 -0.92 -3.84 6.25
C ALA A 50 0.31 -4.53 5.64
N GLY A 51 0.51 -5.82 5.93
CA GLY A 51 1.64 -6.61 5.43
C GLY A 51 3.01 -6.06 5.82
N ASN A 52 3.10 -5.28 6.90
CA ASN A 52 4.29 -4.55 7.29
C ASN A 52 4.53 -4.63 8.80
N ASN A 53 5.69 -5.12 9.20
CA ASN A 53 6.16 -5.08 10.59
C ASN A 53 7.18 -3.94 10.78
N GLY A 54 6.79 -2.71 10.43
CA GLY A 54 7.66 -1.53 10.39
C GLY A 54 8.33 -1.22 11.73
N ALA A 55 7.66 -1.51 12.85
CA ALA A 55 8.22 -1.33 14.19
C ALA A 55 9.43 -2.24 14.47
N ASN A 56 9.63 -3.29 13.67
CA ASN A 56 10.73 -4.24 13.81
C ASN A 56 11.70 -4.24 12.61
N TRP A 57 11.20 -4.10 11.38
CA TRP A 57 12.03 -4.22 10.17
C TRP A 57 12.90 -3.01 9.88
N ARG A 58 12.58 -1.86 10.43
CA ARG A 58 13.33 -0.62 10.19
C ARG A 58 14.59 -0.56 11.03
N ALA A 59 15.65 -0.02 10.46
CA ALA A 59 16.81 0.40 11.23
C ALA A 59 16.34 1.35 12.34
N SER A 60 16.87 1.20 13.55
CA SER A 60 16.41 1.98 14.71
C SER A 60 14.93 1.81 15.06
N GLY A 61 14.38 0.59 15.00
CA GLY A 61 12.99 0.32 15.32
C GLY A 61 12.52 0.87 16.67
N SER A 62 13.42 0.98 17.66
CA SER A 62 13.12 1.64 18.94
C SER A 62 12.87 3.14 18.80
N THR A 63 13.62 3.83 17.96
CA THR A 63 13.39 5.25 17.65
C THR A 63 12.06 5.42 16.91
N TRP A 64 11.79 4.56 15.94
CA TRP A 64 10.52 4.58 15.20
C TRP A 64 9.30 4.46 16.12
N ARG A 65 9.36 3.57 17.13
CA ARG A 65 8.30 3.41 18.11
C ARG A 65 8.14 4.65 19.01
N LYS A 66 9.26 5.27 19.39
CA LYS A 66 9.26 6.44 20.30
C LYS A 66 8.92 7.76 19.61
N THR A 67 9.00 7.83 18.29
CA THR A 67 8.70 9.03 17.52
C THR A 67 7.41 8.87 16.73
N ALA A 68 7.45 8.15 15.60
CA ALA A 68 6.31 8.06 14.70
C ALA A 68 5.06 7.44 15.34
N PHE A 69 5.21 6.42 16.20
CA PHE A 69 4.05 5.77 16.84
C PHE A 69 3.46 6.61 17.97
N GLU A 70 4.28 7.36 18.73
CA GLU A 70 3.79 8.23 19.80
C GLU A 70 3.05 9.47 19.27
N GLU A 71 3.30 9.87 18.02
CA GLU A 71 2.62 10.99 17.38
C GLU A 71 1.25 10.61 16.78
N LEU A 72 1.01 9.32 16.55
CA LEU A 72 -0.25 8.83 15.98
C LEU A 72 -1.33 8.75 17.07
N GLU A 73 -2.53 9.27 16.75
CA GLU A 73 -3.70 9.16 17.63
C GLU A 73 -4.32 7.74 17.56
N THR A 74 -4.08 7.03 16.47
CA THR A 74 -4.60 5.67 16.26
C THR A 74 -3.65 4.86 15.37
N ILE A 75 -3.33 3.66 15.81
CA ILE A 75 -2.53 2.68 15.07
C ILE A 75 -3.35 1.43 14.83
N VAL A 76 -3.49 1.06 13.57
CA VAL A 76 -4.19 -0.16 13.16
C VAL A 76 -3.21 -1.09 12.45
N SER A 77 -3.14 -2.34 12.88
CA SER A 77 -2.37 -3.39 12.21
C SER A 77 -3.29 -4.40 11.55
N LEU A 78 -3.08 -4.65 10.26
CA LEU A 78 -3.68 -5.73 9.50
C LEU A 78 -2.61 -6.81 9.34
N ALA A 79 -2.70 -7.88 10.12
CA ALA A 79 -1.61 -8.84 10.20
C ALA A 79 -2.13 -10.28 10.42
N PRO A 80 -1.45 -11.29 9.84
CA PRO A 80 -1.78 -12.69 10.07
C PRO A 80 -1.25 -13.20 11.43
N ASP A 81 -0.37 -12.45 12.07
CA ASP A 81 0.26 -12.80 13.35
C ASP A 81 0.46 -11.56 14.25
N MET A 82 0.79 -11.81 15.51
CA MET A 82 1.08 -10.77 16.50
C MET A 82 2.55 -10.35 16.45
N GLY A 83 2.95 -9.72 15.34
CA GLY A 83 4.27 -9.12 15.19
C GLY A 83 4.47 -7.90 16.09
N VAL A 84 5.71 -7.34 16.09
CA VAL A 84 6.03 -6.17 16.95
C VAL A 84 5.12 -4.97 16.65
N THR A 85 4.82 -4.70 15.39
CA THR A 85 3.89 -3.62 15.02
C THR A 85 2.51 -3.84 15.63
N SER A 86 1.99 -5.07 15.58
CA SER A 86 0.69 -5.43 16.18
C SER A 86 0.67 -5.23 17.70
N LEU A 87 1.78 -5.52 18.40
CA LEU A 87 1.90 -5.30 19.85
C LEU A 87 1.86 -3.83 20.25
N PHE A 88 2.19 -2.90 19.35
CA PHE A 88 2.12 -1.46 19.56
C PHE A 88 0.91 -0.80 18.91
N SER A 89 -0.01 -1.58 18.35
CA SER A 89 -1.22 -1.06 17.69
C SER A 89 -2.39 -1.00 18.67
N ASP A 90 -3.25 0.00 18.50
CA ASP A 90 -4.51 0.14 19.25
C ASP A 90 -5.54 -0.90 18.78
N TYR A 91 -5.51 -1.25 17.49
CA TYR A 91 -6.37 -2.25 16.87
C TYR A 91 -5.55 -3.22 16.05
N VAL A 92 -5.83 -4.51 16.22
CA VAL A 92 -5.26 -5.57 15.37
C VAL A 92 -6.41 -6.27 14.66
N LEU A 93 -6.41 -6.20 13.33
CA LEU A 93 -7.38 -6.87 12.48
C LEU A 93 -6.74 -8.15 11.93
N PRO A 94 -7.30 -9.33 12.20
CA PRO A 94 -6.74 -10.59 11.73
C PRO A 94 -6.91 -10.71 10.22
N ILE A 95 -5.80 -10.94 9.51
CA ILE A 95 -5.76 -11.10 8.06
C ILE A 95 -5.39 -12.53 7.70
N ALA A 96 -6.07 -13.06 6.71
CA ALA A 96 -5.84 -14.40 6.17
C ALA A 96 -4.39 -14.56 5.68
N HIS A 97 -3.77 -15.67 6.05
CA HIS A 97 -2.45 -16.05 5.60
C HIS A 97 -2.47 -16.44 4.11
N HIS A 98 -1.31 -16.54 3.47
CA HIS A 98 -1.18 -16.86 2.04
C HIS A 98 -1.91 -18.14 1.60
N TYR A 99 -2.04 -19.15 2.44
CA TYR A 99 -2.78 -20.39 2.15
C TYR A 99 -4.29 -20.28 2.40
N GLU A 100 -4.74 -19.18 2.97
CA GLU A 100 -6.12 -18.94 3.37
C GLU A 100 -6.83 -17.92 2.47
N ARG A 101 -6.20 -17.49 1.36
CA ARG A 101 -6.75 -16.48 0.48
C ARG A 101 -6.44 -16.72 -1.00
N ASN A 102 -7.18 -16.02 -1.86
CA ASN A 102 -6.90 -15.96 -3.28
C ASN A 102 -6.15 -14.67 -3.60
N ASP A 103 -5.08 -14.76 -4.39
CA ASP A 103 -4.26 -13.60 -4.76
C ASP A 103 -3.46 -13.87 -6.03
N LEU A 104 -2.81 -12.84 -6.55
CA LEU A 104 -1.81 -12.93 -7.62
C LEU A 104 -0.44 -12.58 -7.06
N MET A 105 0.58 -13.25 -7.56
CA MET A 105 1.96 -12.91 -7.27
C MET A 105 2.70 -12.60 -8.57
N LEU A 106 3.13 -11.36 -8.70
CA LEU A 106 4.02 -10.89 -9.76
C LEU A 106 5.22 -10.22 -9.11
N GLN A 107 6.39 -10.79 -9.30
CA GLN A 107 7.64 -10.18 -8.84
C GLN A 107 8.39 -9.56 -10.02
N SER A 108 8.90 -8.35 -9.83
CA SER A 108 9.62 -7.61 -10.87
C SER A 108 10.85 -8.33 -11.42
N ARG A 109 11.36 -9.32 -10.69
CA ARG A 109 12.55 -10.10 -11.07
C ARG A 109 12.23 -11.41 -11.78
N VAL A 110 10.95 -11.76 -11.89
CA VAL A 110 10.53 -13.06 -12.44
C VAL A 110 9.44 -12.79 -13.48
N PRO A 111 9.64 -13.13 -14.76
CA PRO A 111 8.69 -12.85 -15.83
C PRO A 111 7.51 -13.85 -15.83
N TYR A 112 7.00 -14.17 -14.66
CA TYR A 112 5.91 -15.10 -14.49
C TYR A 112 4.88 -14.56 -13.51
N LEU A 113 3.62 -14.60 -13.94
CA LEU A 113 2.49 -14.41 -13.04
C LEU A 113 2.15 -15.73 -12.39
N GLN A 114 2.12 -15.75 -11.08
CA GLN A 114 1.71 -16.89 -10.27
C GLN A 114 0.37 -16.59 -9.60
N VAL A 115 -0.37 -17.63 -9.28
CA VAL A 115 -1.61 -17.54 -8.51
C VAL A 115 -1.42 -18.14 -7.13
N LEU A 116 -2.00 -17.49 -6.15
CA LEU A 116 -2.27 -18.06 -4.84
C LEU A 116 -3.73 -18.44 -4.78
N THR A 117 -4.02 -19.66 -4.41
CA THR A 117 -5.40 -20.15 -4.22
C THR A 117 -5.63 -20.53 -2.76
N GLU A 118 -6.80 -20.22 -2.26
CA GLU A 118 -7.23 -20.67 -0.93
C GLU A 118 -7.16 -22.19 -0.85
N ALA A 119 -6.23 -22.69 -0.07
CA ALA A 119 -6.03 -24.12 0.19
C ALA A 119 -6.75 -24.58 1.47
N VAL A 120 -6.93 -23.67 2.43
CA VAL A 120 -7.64 -23.86 3.68
C VAL A 120 -8.44 -22.59 3.99
N SER A 121 -9.58 -22.73 4.63
CA SER A 121 -10.38 -21.56 5.02
C SER A 121 -9.68 -20.74 6.10
N PRO A 122 -9.83 -19.40 6.08
CA PRO A 122 -9.29 -18.52 7.10
C PRO A 122 -9.68 -18.94 8.52
N LEU A 123 -8.74 -18.82 9.45
CA LEU A 123 -8.98 -19.20 10.84
C LEU A 123 -9.72 -18.09 11.61
N GLY A 124 -10.76 -18.46 12.33
CA GLY A 124 -11.49 -17.56 13.23
C GLY A 124 -12.18 -16.41 12.48
N GLU A 125 -11.82 -15.17 12.79
CA GLU A 125 -12.39 -13.96 12.18
C GLU A 125 -11.51 -13.39 11.08
N ALA A 126 -10.42 -14.06 10.70
CA ALA A 126 -9.51 -13.60 9.67
C ALA A 126 -10.22 -13.52 8.31
N VAL A 127 -9.93 -12.46 7.58
CA VAL A 127 -10.40 -12.22 6.21
C VAL A 127 -9.23 -11.78 5.35
N ASP A 128 -9.36 -11.86 4.04
CA ASP A 128 -8.33 -11.32 3.16
C ASP A 128 -8.25 -9.77 3.20
N ASP A 129 -7.16 -9.22 2.70
CA ASP A 129 -6.91 -7.78 2.72
C ASP A 129 -8.00 -7.00 1.97
N TRP A 130 -8.55 -7.56 0.88
CA TRP A 130 -9.60 -6.90 0.11
C TRP A 130 -10.89 -6.79 0.93
N GLU A 131 -11.31 -7.88 1.57
CA GLU A 131 -12.53 -7.89 2.40
C GLU A 131 -12.36 -7.00 3.65
N ALA A 132 -11.19 -6.99 4.29
CA ALA A 132 -10.91 -6.09 5.40
C ALA A 132 -11.09 -4.61 4.99
N ASN A 133 -10.52 -4.22 3.86
CA ASN A 133 -10.65 -2.87 3.32
C ASN A 133 -12.08 -2.58 2.82
N ARG A 134 -12.80 -3.57 2.26
CA ARG A 134 -14.21 -3.43 1.88
C ARG A 134 -15.08 -3.11 3.10
N ARG A 135 -14.89 -3.81 4.22
CA ARG A 135 -15.59 -3.51 5.48
C ARG A 135 -15.27 -2.12 6.01
N LEU A 136 -14.02 -1.68 5.90
CA LEU A 136 -13.62 -0.32 6.24
C LEU A 136 -14.32 0.71 5.34
N ALA A 137 -14.33 0.50 4.03
CA ALA A 137 -15.00 1.38 3.07
C ALA A 137 -16.51 1.47 3.32
N GLU A 138 -17.14 0.34 3.68
CA GLU A 138 -18.55 0.30 4.07
C GLU A 138 -18.81 1.10 5.35
N ALA A 139 -17.98 0.92 6.37
CA ALA A 139 -18.08 1.66 7.62
C ALA A 139 -17.90 3.17 7.41
N ILE A 140 -16.93 3.57 6.57
CA ILE A 140 -16.71 4.98 6.20
C ILE A 140 -17.95 5.53 5.50
N SER A 141 -18.48 4.83 4.49
CA SER A 141 -19.69 5.27 3.75
C SER A 141 -20.88 5.44 4.66
N ARG A 142 -21.11 4.47 5.53
CA ARG A 142 -22.20 4.52 6.52
C ARG A 142 -22.05 5.68 7.49
N ARG A 143 -20.86 5.82 8.10
CA ARG A 143 -20.58 6.90 9.05
C ARG A 143 -20.65 8.29 8.41
N ALA A 144 -20.19 8.43 7.17
CA ALA A 144 -20.30 9.69 6.44
C ALA A 144 -21.76 10.08 6.21
N LYS A 145 -22.63 9.13 5.85
CA LYS A 145 -24.09 9.34 5.72
C LYS A 145 -24.71 9.72 7.06
N GLU A 146 -24.46 8.96 8.13
CA GLU A 146 -24.98 9.21 9.49
C GLU A 146 -24.60 10.60 10.01
N ARG A 147 -23.37 11.06 9.72
CA ARG A 147 -22.85 12.36 10.16
C ARG A 147 -23.18 13.51 9.21
N GLY A 148 -23.84 13.26 8.10
CA GLY A 148 -24.16 14.25 7.08
C GLY A 148 -22.92 14.90 6.45
N ILE A 149 -21.82 14.16 6.31
CA ILE A 149 -20.58 14.65 5.69
C ILE A 149 -20.85 15.00 4.24
N LYS A 150 -20.61 16.26 3.89
CA LYS A 150 -20.75 16.72 2.51
C LYS A 150 -19.48 16.45 1.72
N PRO A 151 -19.59 16.25 0.40
CA PRO A 151 -18.41 16.14 -0.45
C PRO A 151 -17.50 17.36 -0.30
N ILE A 152 -16.21 17.10 -0.24
CA ILE A 152 -15.16 18.13 -0.19
C ILE A 152 -14.45 18.24 -1.52
N GLN A 153 -13.88 19.41 -1.77
CA GLN A 153 -12.96 19.64 -2.88
C GLN A 153 -11.54 19.45 -2.34
N ASP A 154 -10.76 18.63 -2.99
CA ASP A 154 -9.37 18.33 -2.64
C ASP A 154 -8.48 18.65 -3.86
N ALA A 155 -7.31 19.22 -3.62
CA ALA A 155 -6.35 19.51 -4.67
C ALA A 155 -5.27 18.42 -4.66
N VAL A 156 -5.16 17.69 -5.77
CA VAL A 156 -4.16 16.64 -5.96
C VAL A 156 -3.53 16.83 -7.34
N ASP A 157 -2.21 16.95 -7.40
CA ASP A 157 -1.44 17.13 -8.64
C ASP A 157 -1.96 18.30 -9.50
N GLY A 158 -2.30 19.43 -8.88
CA GLY A 158 -2.87 20.59 -9.56
C GLY A 158 -4.27 20.38 -10.14
N ARG A 159 -4.95 19.26 -9.80
CA ARG A 159 -6.31 18.95 -10.20
C ARG A 159 -7.24 19.04 -9.00
N THR A 160 -8.41 19.63 -9.19
CA THR A 160 -9.47 19.60 -8.19
C THR A 160 -10.21 18.26 -8.26
N ILE A 161 -10.13 17.48 -7.19
CA ILE A 161 -10.84 16.20 -7.06
C ILE A 161 -11.97 16.39 -6.05
N ARG A 162 -13.17 16.00 -6.44
CA ARG A 162 -14.31 15.94 -5.51
C ARG A 162 -14.29 14.60 -4.78
N ARG A 163 -14.13 14.63 -3.45
CA ARG A 163 -14.21 13.46 -2.59
C ARG A 163 -15.55 13.39 -1.89
N ASP A 164 -16.28 12.31 -2.11
CA ASP A 164 -17.56 12.01 -1.49
C ASP A 164 -17.45 10.74 -0.65
N TYR A 165 -17.21 10.91 0.63
CA TYR A 165 -17.02 9.78 1.55
C TYR A 165 -18.28 8.92 1.74
N THR A 166 -19.46 9.40 1.38
CA THR A 166 -20.69 8.61 1.39
C THR A 166 -20.71 7.51 0.33
N LYS A 167 -19.80 7.60 -0.65
CA LYS A 167 -19.63 6.69 -1.78
C LYS A 167 -18.32 5.89 -1.74
N THR A 168 -17.64 5.84 -0.60
CA THR A 168 -16.37 5.13 -0.50
C THR A 168 -16.50 3.65 -0.86
N LEU A 169 -17.58 2.98 -0.43
CA LEU A 169 -17.83 1.59 -0.80
C LEU A 169 -18.08 1.43 -2.30
N ASP A 170 -18.89 2.28 -2.90
CA ASP A 170 -19.19 2.23 -4.34
C ASP A 170 -17.91 2.38 -5.17
N LEU A 171 -17.05 3.33 -4.78
CA LEU A 171 -15.73 3.52 -5.42
C LEU A 171 -14.82 2.32 -5.21
N TYR A 172 -14.76 1.77 -3.99
CA TYR A 172 -13.90 0.63 -3.67
C TYR A 172 -14.29 -0.63 -4.44
N THR A 173 -15.59 -0.88 -4.58
CA THR A 173 -16.13 -2.03 -5.31
C THR A 173 -16.32 -1.75 -6.80
N MET A 174 -15.91 -0.57 -7.30
CA MET A 174 -16.13 -0.14 -8.67
C MET A 174 -17.61 -0.24 -9.08
N ASP A 175 -18.50 0.29 -8.24
CA ASP A 175 -19.97 0.19 -8.36
C ASP A 175 -20.47 -1.26 -8.37
N GLY A 176 -19.89 -2.13 -7.54
CA GLY A 176 -20.27 -3.53 -7.38
C GLY A 176 -19.75 -4.47 -8.46
N ARG A 177 -18.79 -4.03 -9.29
CA ARG A 177 -18.14 -4.88 -10.29
C ARG A 177 -17.06 -5.79 -9.72
N VAL A 178 -16.55 -5.45 -8.55
CA VAL A 178 -15.53 -6.20 -7.82
C VAL A 178 -16.11 -6.55 -6.45
N ASN A 179 -16.29 -7.83 -6.15
CA ASN A 179 -16.99 -8.29 -4.97
C ASN A 179 -16.14 -9.16 -4.04
N ASP A 180 -15.01 -9.68 -4.54
CA ASP A 180 -14.06 -10.48 -3.78
C ASP A 180 -12.64 -10.38 -4.36
N SER A 181 -11.69 -11.03 -3.73
CA SER A 181 -10.29 -11.06 -4.16
C SER A 181 -10.07 -11.74 -5.52
N LYS A 182 -10.93 -12.66 -5.94
CA LYS A 182 -10.87 -13.28 -7.28
C LYS A 182 -11.28 -12.30 -8.36
N ASP A 183 -12.32 -11.50 -8.12
CA ASP A 183 -12.73 -10.43 -9.03
C ASP A 183 -11.60 -9.40 -9.19
N VAL A 184 -10.90 -9.05 -8.09
CA VAL A 184 -9.70 -8.18 -8.15
C VAL A 184 -8.61 -8.82 -9.02
N ALA A 185 -8.29 -10.07 -8.78
CA ALA A 185 -7.29 -10.80 -9.55
C ALA A 185 -7.64 -10.83 -11.03
N GLN A 186 -8.90 -11.14 -11.37
CA GLN A 186 -9.39 -11.14 -12.75
C GLN A 186 -9.34 -9.75 -13.39
N PHE A 187 -9.68 -8.69 -12.61
CA PHE A 187 -9.57 -7.32 -13.08
C PHE A 187 -8.11 -6.97 -13.41
N ILE A 188 -7.17 -7.31 -12.55
CA ILE A 188 -5.74 -7.09 -12.77
C ILE A 188 -5.26 -7.83 -14.03
N ILE A 189 -5.61 -9.10 -14.21
CA ILE A 189 -5.27 -9.88 -15.40
C ILE A 189 -5.78 -9.18 -16.66
N ASN A 190 -7.03 -8.72 -16.64
CA ASN A 190 -7.66 -8.08 -17.78
C ASN A 190 -7.08 -6.70 -18.12
N ALA A 191 -6.71 -5.93 -17.08
CA ALA A 191 -6.20 -4.57 -17.22
C ALA A 191 -4.70 -4.50 -17.53
N SER A 192 -3.94 -5.56 -17.20
CA SER A 192 -2.49 -5.55 -17.33
C SER A 192 -2.05 -5.82 -18.78
N HIS A 193 -1.07 -5.05 -19.23
CA HIS A 193 -0.39 -5.28 -20.49
C HIS A 193 0.68 -6.38 -20.32
N GLY A 194 0.80 -7.27 -21.30
CA GLY A 194 1.78 -8.37 -21.25
C GLY A 194 1.36 -9.61 -20.45
N ILE A 195 0.28 -9.52 -19.67
CA ILE A 195 -0.31 -10.71 -19.06
C ILE A 195 -1.23 -11.39 -20.08
N PRO A 196 -1.07 -12.71 -20.36
CA PRO A 196 -1.99 -13.45 -21.22
C PRO A 196 -3.43 -13.31 -20.73
N LYS A 197 -4.37 -13.13 -21.65
CA LYS A 197 -5.81 -13.06 -21.31
C LYS A 197 -6.30 -14.45 -20.92
N ILE A 198 -6.34 -14.69 -19.63
CA ILE A 198 -6.66 -15.96 -18.98
C ILE A 198 -7.65 -15.71 -17.85
N SER A 199 -8.54 -16.63 -17.57
CA SER A 199 -9.40 -16.53 -16.38
C SER A 199 -8.62 -16.88 -15.11
N PHE A 200 -9.09 -16.36 -13.96
CA PHE A 200 -8.51 -16.72 -12.65
C PHE A 200 -8.57 -18.24 -12.43
N GLU A 201 -9.68 -18.88 -12.80
CA GLU A 201 -9.87 -20.33 -12.68
C GLU A 201 -8.88 -21.12 -13.55
N GLU A 202 -8.68 -20.69 -14.80
CA GLU A 202 -7.74 -21.33 -15.71
C GLU A 202 -6.28 -21.12 -15.21
N LEU A 203 -5.96 -19.92 -14.72
CA LEU A 203 -4.67 -19.64 -14.10
C LEU A 203 -4.46 -20.50 -12.84
N SER A 204 -5.50 -20.69 -12.03
CA SER A 204 -5.46 -21.54 -10.83
C SER A 204 -5.16 -23.01 -11.16
N GLN A 205 -5.64 -23.49 -12.30
CA GLN A 205 -5.31 -24.84 -12.77
C GLN A 205 -3.87 -24.95 -13.29
N LYS A 206 -3.36 -23.90 -13.93
CA LYS A 206 -1.99 -23.86 -14.47
C LYS A 206 -0.95 -23.51 -13.40
N GLY A 207 -1.33 -22.79 -12.36
CA GLY A 207 -0.47 -22.29 -11.29
C GLY A 207 0.41 -21.11 -11.67
N ILE A 208 0.85 -21.05 -12.96
CA ILE A 208 1.81 -20.06 -13.43
C ILE A 208 1.65 -19.81 -14.94
N VAL A 209 1.81 -18.55 -15.37
CA VAL A 209 1.91 -18.18 -16.80
C VAL A 209 3.06 -17.20 -17.00
N LYS A 210 3.71 -17.29 -18.18
CA LYS A 210 4.77 -16.33 -18.53
C LYS A 210 4.15 -15.00 -18.95
N VAL A 211 4.74 -13.91 -18.50
CA VAL A 211 4.37 -12.55 -18.95
C VAL A 211 5.01 -12.30 -20.30
N GLU A 212 4.20 -11.87 -21.28
CA GLU A 212 4.66 -11.58 -22.65
C GLU A 212 5.41 -10.24 -22.70
N GLY A 213 6.37 -10.14 -23.62
CA GLY A 213 7.14 -8.92 -23.83
C GLY A 213 8.19 -8.62 -22.72
N VAL A 214 8.29 -9.46 -21.72
CA VAL A 214 9.41 -9.41 -20.76
C VAL A 214 10.50 -10.33 -21.29
N ASP A 215 11.52 -9.72 -21.85
CA ASP A 215 12.70 -10.44 -22.32
C ASP A 215 13.61 -10.77 -21.13
N ASN A 216 13.96 -12.05 -21.00
CA ASN A 216 14.94 -12.50 -20.00
C ASN A 216 16.35 -11.96 -20.25
N THR A 217 16.55 -11.26 -21.35
CA THR A 217 17.84 -10.69 -21.74
C THR A 217 18.41 -9.65 -20.79
N MET A 218 17.60 -9.13 -19.83
CA MET A 218 18.14 -8.30 -18.75
C MET A 218 19.20 -9.02 -17.91
N TRP A 219 19.17 -10.35 -17.88
CA TRP A 219 20.12 -11.18 -17.10
C TRP A 219 21.20 -11.81 -18.00
N ASP A 220 20.98 -11.87 -19.30
CA ASP A 220 21.87 -12.48 -20.28
C ASP A 220 22.80 -11.46 -20.95
N LYS A 221 22.63 -10.17 -20.70
CA LYS A 221 23.56 -9.13 -21.16
C LYS A 221 24.61 -8.86 -20.10
N ASP A 222 25.88 -8.82 -20.54
CA ASP A 222 27.01 -8.40 -19.70
C ASP A 222 26.87 -6.95 -19.15
N GLU A 223 25.82 -6.28 -19.52
CA GLU A 223 25.42 -4.98 -19.01
C GLU A 223 24.38 -5.15 -17.88
N SER A 224 24.83 -5.64 -16.74
CA SER A 224 24.06 -5.55 -15.50
C SER A 224 23.89 -4.06 -15.14
N PRO A 225 22.68 -3.57 -14.85
CA PRO A 225 22.49 -2.21 -14.37
C PRO A 225 23.00 -1.97 -12.94
N TYR A 226 23.71 -2.94 -12.35
CA TYR A 226 24.35 -2.87 -11.03
C TYR A 226 25.86 -3.06 -11.14
#